data_c47d066ef826f0a71ac5ec868d45b92d
#
_entry.id   c47d066ef826f0a71ac5ec868d45b92d
#
_cell.length_a   1.000
_cell.length_b   1.000
_cell.length_c   1.000
_cell.angle_alpha   90.00
_cell.angle_beta   90.00
_cell.angle_gamma   90.00
#
_symmetry.space_group_name_H-M   'P 1'
#
loop_
_entity.id
_entity.type
_entity.pdbx_description
1 polymer ?
#
loop_
_entity_poly.entity_id
_entity_poly.type
_entity_poly.pdbx_seq_one_letter_code
_entity_poly.pdbx_strand_id
1 'polypeptide(L)'
;MDAMLIVWIAVAVIGLVIFLWFFPVTLWFQALISGVRISLIQLVLMRWRGVSPNTIVMAMVTGTKAGLTLYANELEAHYLAKGNVPKVVNALISADKANIFLDFKMAAAIDLAGRDVFEAVQMSVNPKVINTPPVTAVAKDGIQLIAKARVTVRANIKQLVGGAGEETVLARVGEGIVSSIGSAESHKSVLENPDSISKVVLNKGLDAGTAFEILSIDIADIDIGKNIGAVLQMDQAEADKNIAQARAEERRAMAVALEQEMKAKAQEARARVIEAEAEVPLAMAEAFRSGNLGIMDYYKMKNIQADTEMRENIAKQ
;
A
#
# COMPACT_ATOMS: atom_id res chain seq x y z
N MET A 1 87.93 6.03 9.06
CA MET A 1 87.03 6.93 8.26
C MET A 1 85.83 6.20 7.71
N ASP A 2 85.89 4.92 7.49
CA ASP A 2 84.80 4.15 6.82
C ASP A 2 83.53 3.92 7.63
N ALA A 3 83.63 3.79 8.94
CA ALA A 3 82.43 3.56 9.75
C ALA A 3 81.52 4.80 9.88
N MET A 4 82.11 6.00 9.94
CA MET A 4 81.34 7.28 9.92
C MET A 4 80.66 7.50 8.58
N LEU A 5 81.30 7.14 7.49
CA LEU A 5 80.74 7.25 6.13
C LEU A 5 79.56 6.32 5.92
N ILE A 6 79.62 5.09 6.47
CA ILE A 6 78.54 4.11 6.42
C ILE A 6 77.32 4.62 7.24
N VAL A 7 77.56 5.24 8.40
CA VAL A 7 76.46 5.81 9.23
C VAL A 7 75.80 6.98 8.50
N TRP A 8 76.56 7.87 7.84
CA TRP A 8 75.97 8.96 7.04
C TRP A 8 75.16 8.48 5.86
N ILE A 9 75.65 7.44 5.14
CA ILE A 9 74.93 6.81 4.05
C ILE A 9 73.63 6.17 4.56
N ALA A 10 73.66 5.44 5.70
CA ALA A 10 72.48 4.86 6.30
C ALA A 10 71.45 5.92 6.70
N VAL A 11 71.88 7.02 7.31
CA VAL A 11 70.99 8.15 7.65
C VAL A 11 70.41 8.81 6.40
N ALA A 12 71.20 8.98 5.33
CA ALA A 12 70.75 9.54 4.06
C ALA A 12 69.71 8.63 3.40
N VAL A 13 69.92 7.31 3.40
CA VAL A 13 68.98 6.31 2.85
C VAL A 13 67.67 6.29 3.68
N ILE A 14 67.77 6.29 4.99
CA ILE A 14 66.58 6.36 5.86
C ILE A 14 65.82 7.67 5.62
N GLY A 15 66.54 8.82 5.55
CA GLY A 15 65.94 10.10 5.23
C GLY A 15 65.25 10.11 3.86
N LEU A 16 65.86 9.51 2.86
CA LEU A 16 65.28 9.35 1.52
C LEU A 16 64.01 8.49 1.55
N VAL A 17 64.00 7.36 2.26
CA VAL A 17 62.84 6.48 2.41
C VAL A 17 61.71 7.21 3.10
N ILE A 18 62.01 7.94 4.19
CA ILE A 18 61.01 8.75 4.91
C ILE A 18 60.44 9.86 3.98
N PHE A 19 61.32 10.53 3.22
CA PHE A 19 60.93 11.54 2.24
C PHE A 19 59.99 10.96 1.15
N LEU A 20 60.36 9.85 0.54
CA LEU A 20 59.54 9.17 -0.47
C LEU A 20 58.24 8.63 0.08
N TRP A 21 58.22 8.22 1.36
CA TRP A 21 57.00 7.78 2.05
C TRP A 21 56.06 8.94 2.36
N PHE A 22 56.61 10.11 2.73
CA PHE A 22 55.85 11.30 3.07
C PHE A 22 55.38 12.07 1.84
N PHE A 23 56.23 12.21 0.82
CA PHE A 23 55.93 12.90 -0.45
C PHE A 23 55.55 11.90 -1.55
N PRO A 24 54.28 11.91 -2.04
CA PRO A 24 53.83 10.97 -3.11
C PRO A 24 54.39 11.41 -4.49
N VAL A 25 55.70 11.38 -4.66
CA VAL A 25 56.41 11.82 -5.88
C VAL A 25 55.99 11.00 -7.10
N THR A 26 55.78 9.70 -6.93
CA THR A 26 55.32 8.80 -8.00
C THR A 26 53.96 9.21 -8.55
N LEU A 27 53.01 9.57 -7.68
CA LEU A 27 51.68 10.04 -8.08
C LEU A 27 51.74 11.39 -8.80
N TRP A 28 52.60 12.29 -8.31
CA TRP A 28 52.84 13.59 -8.98
C TRP A 28 53.40 13.40 -10.40
N PHE A 29 54.37 12.50 -10.56
CA PHE A 29 54.97 12.22 -11.88
C PHE A 29 53.92 11.57 -12.83
N GLN A 30 53.10 10.67 -12.34
CA GLN A 30 51.97 10.14 -13.10
C GLN A 30 50.98 11.21 -13.55
N ALA A 31 50.60 12.13 -12.64
CA ALA A 31 49.75 13.26 -12.96
C ALA A 31 50.36 14.16 -14.04
N LEU A 32 51.65 14.48 -13.90
CA LEU A 32 52.38 15.34 -14.85
C LEU A 32 52.41 14.74 -16.26
N ILE A 33 52.77 13.46 -16.39
CA ILE A 33 52.78 12.76 -17.69
C ILE A 33 51.40 12.69 -18.31
N SER A 34 50.38 12.62 -17.49
CA SER A 34 48.96 12.52 -17.93
C SER A 34 48.32 13.90 -18.22
N GLY A 35 49.10 14.99 -18.14
CA GLY A 35 48.61 16.34 -18.40
C GLY A 35 47.80 16.98 -17.27
N VAL A 36 47.76 16.34 -16.10
CA VAL A 36 47.05 16.84 -14.92
C VAL A 36 47.96 17.84 -14.17
N ARG A 37 47.49 19.07 -14.01
CA ARG A 37 48.23 20.12 -13.30
C ARG A 37 47.91 20.08 -11.81
N ILE A 38 48.68 19.33 -11.02
CA ILE A 38 48.59 19.30 -9.58
C ILE A 38 49.95 19.53 -8.93
N SER A 39 50.02 20.30 -7.86
CA SER A 39 51.27 20.59 -7.14
C SER A 39 51.60 19.47 -6.14
N LEU A 40 52.90 19.17 -5.96
CA LEU A 40 53.35 18.27 -4.87
C LEU A 40 52.83 18.69 -3.50
N ILE A 41 52.89 20.01 -3.23
CA ILE A 41 52.40 20.57 -1.96
C ILE A 41 50.91 20.25 -1.76
N GLN A 42 50.11 20.36 -2.81
CA GLN A 42 48.68 20.04 -2.75
C GLN A 42 48.43 18.57 -2.43
N LEU A 43 49.23 17.65 -2.96
CA LEU A 43 49.14 16.23 -2.66
C LEU A 43 49.43 15.91 -1.19
N VAL A 44 50.42 16.59 -0.60
CA VAL A 44 50.77 16.48 0.81
C VAL A 44 49.63 17.04 1.70
N LEU A 45 49.11 18.22 1.32
CA LEU A 45 48.01 18.86 2.05
C LEU A 45 46.70 18.01 2.00
N MET A 46 46.42 17.36 0.85
CA MET A 46 45.29 16.39 0.73
C MET A 46 45.42 15.27 1.75
N ARG A 47 46.64 14.71 1.89
CA ARG A 47 46.90 13.63 2.84
C ARG A 47 46.67 14.09 4.30
N TRP A 48 47.06 15.30 4.62
CA TRP A 48 46.85 15.90 5.94
C TRP A 48 45.38 16.14 6.24
N ARG A 49 44.55 16.44 5.22
CA ARG A 49 43.10 16.61 5.33
C ARG A 49 42.35 15.28 5.34
N GLY A 50 43.04 14.12 5.32
CA GLY A 50 42.42 12.80 5.33
C GLY A 50 41.87 12.36 3.97
N VAL A 51 42.24 13.06 2.88
CA VAL A 51 41.86 12.70 1.51
C VAL A 51 42.91 11.76 0.94
N SER A 52 42.52 10.69 0.26
CA SER A 52 43.43 9.81 -0.47
C SER A 52 43.94 10.48 -1.75
N PRO A 53 45.23 10.89 -1.84
CA PRO A 53 45.74 11.53 -3.05
C PRO A 53 45.67 10.62 -4.27
N ASN A 54 45.82 9.30 -4.06
CA ASN A 54 45.75 8.32 -5.13
C ASN A 54 44.37 8.31 -5.80
N THR A 55 43.30 8.33 -5.02
CA THR A 55 41.93 8.34 -5.56
C THR A 55 41.67 9.58 -6.39
N ILE A 56 42.07 10.75 -5.91
CA ILE A 56 41.86 12.03 -6.61
C ILE A 56 42.71 12.11 -7.89
N VAL A 57 44.02 11.78 -7.80
CA VAL A 57 44.90 11.83 -8.97
C VAL A 57 44.47 10.86 -10.06
N MET A 58 44.11 9.62 -9.69
CA MET A 58 43.66 8.62 -10.68
C MET A 58 42.33 9.05 -11.33
N ALA A 59 41.41 9.61 -10.56
CA ALA A 59 40.17 10.16 -11.10
C ALA A 59 40.42 11.33 -12.06
N MET A 60 41.33 12.25 -11.70
CA MET A 60 41.73 13.36 -12.58
C MET A 60 42.41 12.85 -13.85
N VAL A 61 43.31 11.89 -13.74
CA VAL A 61 44.02 11.29 -14.88
C VAL A 61 43.02 10.64 -15.84
N THR A 62 42.08 9.87 -15.29
CA THR A 62 41.07 9.20 -16.11
C THR A 62 40.16 10.21 -16.80
N GLY A 63 39.69 11.23 -16.09
CA GLY A 63 38.87 12.31 -16.65
C GLY A 63 39.58 13.13 -17.72
N THR A 64 40.85 13.55 -17.47
CA THR A 64 41.66 14.33 -18.43
C THR A 64 41.94 13.51 -19.70
N LYS A 65 42.23 12.21 -19.58
CA LYS A 65 42.40 11.33 -20.75
C LYS A 65 41.12 11.15 -21.56
N ALA A 66 39.98 11.27 -20.92
CA ALA A 66 38.69 11.25 -21.60
C ALA A 66 38.31 12.59 -22.23
N GLY A 67 39.06 13.67 -21.95
CA GLY A 67 38.79 15.01 -22.48
C GLY A 67 38.05 15.94 -21.53
N LEU A 68 37.78 15.50 -20.30
CA LEU A 68 37.08 16.32 -19.31
C LEU A 68 38.04 17.25 -18.56
N THR A 69 37.55 18.44 -18.22
CA THR A 69 38.26 19.37 -17.32
C THR A 69 37.71 19.18 -15.90
N LEU A 70 38.51 18.58 -15.02
CA LEU A 70 38.16 18.34 -13.62
C LEU A 70 39.07 19.17 -12.71
N TYR A 71 38.46 19.71 -11.64
CA TYR A 71 39.21 20.51 -10.66
C TYR A 71 39.44 19.67 -9.38
N ALA A 72 40.69 19.64 -8.93
CA ALA A 72 41.11 18.89 -7.75
C ALA A 72 40.27 19.25 -6.50
N ASN A 73 39.99 20.55 -6.32
CA ASN A 73 39.23 21.04 -5.16
C ASN A 73 37.80 20.50 -5.11
N GLU A 74 37.14 20.34 -6.26
CA GLU A 74 35.78 19.79 -6.33
C GLU A 74 35.74 18.29 -6.00
N LEU A 75 36.73 17.55 -6.55
CA LEU A 75 36.88 16.12 -6.23
C LEU A 75 37.20 15.88 -4.76
N GLU A 76 38.05 16.73 -4.19
CA GLU A 76 38.46 16.71 -2.79
C GLU A 76 37.27 16.99 -1.87
N ALA A 77 36.47 18.01 -2.17
CA ALA A 77 35.26 18.34 -1.43
C ALA A 77 34.23 17.18 -1.46
N HIS A 78 34.06 16.57 -2.63
CA HIS A 78 33.18 15.41 -2.81
C HIS A 78 33.68 14.18 -2.01
N TYR A 79 34.99 13.92 -2.02
CA TYR A 79 35.59 12.85 -1.24
C TYR A 79 35.38 13.06 0.27
N LEU A 80 35.59 14.30 0.77
CA LEU A 80 35.38 14.65 2.17
C LEU A 80 33.90 14.51 2.60
N ALA A 81 32.99 14.77 1.67
CA ALA A 81 31.56 14.52 1.87
C ALA A 81 31.18 13.02 1.82
N LYS A 82 32.18 12.12 1.72
CA LYS A 82 32.03 10.65 1.61
C LYS A 82 31.36 10.18 0.32
N GLY A 83 31.38 11.00 -0.74
CA GLY A 83 30.95 10.62 -2.06
C GLY A 83 31.96 9.70 -2.77
N ASN A 84 31.48 8.98 -3.78
CA ASN A 84 32.29 8.04 -4.57
C ASN A 84 32.92 8.73 -5.80
N VAL A 85 34.07 9.35 -5.61
CA VAL A 85 34.77 10.09 -6.68
C VAL A 85 35.01 9.28 -7.96
N PRO A 86 35.48 8.01 -7.91
CA PRO A 86 35.67 7.20 -9.12
C PRO A 86 34.37 6.97 -9.89
N LYS A 87 33.26 6.69 -9.20
CA LYS A 87 31.97 6.48 -9.85
C LYS A 87 31.46 7.74 -10.54
N VAL A 88 31.54 8.88 -9.85
CA VAL A 88 31.12 10.18 -10.40
C VAL A 88 31.92 10.52 -11.65
N VAL A 89 33.27 10.35 -11.62
CA VAL A 89 34.09 10.64 -12.79
C VAL A 89 33.81 9.69 -13.96
N ASN A 90 33.63 8.40 -13.70
CA ASN A 90 33.21 7.44 -14.73
C ASN A 90 31.84 7.78 -15.32
N ALA A 91 30.90 8.23 -14.49
CA ALA A 91 29.59 8.68 -14.95
C ALA A 91 29.71 9.93 -15.86
N LEU A 92 30.52 10.89 -15.46
CA LEU A 92 30.79 12.09 -16.29
C LEU A 92 31.43 11.74 -17.65
N ILE A 93 32.38 10.80 -17.67
CA ILE A 93 32.98 10.31 -18.90
C ILE A 93 31.94 9.66 -19.80
N SER A 94 31.08 8.82 -19.21
CA SER A 94 30.00 8.13 -19.95
C SER A 94 28.98 9.12 -20.49
N ALA A 95 28.62 10.13 -19.71
CA ALA A 95 27.69 11.19 -20.12
C ALA A 95 28.27 12.02 -21.28
N ASP A 96 29.56 12.42 -21.20
CA ASP A 96 30.24 13.16 -22.26
C ASP A 96 30.27 12.35 -23.58
N LYS A 97 30.60 11.06 -23.52
CA LYS A 97 30.64 10.18 -24.71
C LYS A 97 29.22 9.92 -25.28
N ALA A 98 28.19 10.02 -24.48
CA ALA A 98 26.82 9.91 -24.91
C ALA A 98 26.18 11.25 -25.33
N ASN A 99 26.96 12.36 -25.32
CA ASN A 99 26.47 13.73 -25.54
C ASN A 99 25.33 14.14 -24.58
N ILE A 100 25.39 13.65 -23.36
CA ILE A 100 24.43 14.00 -22.30
C ILE A 100 25.08 15.10 -21.44
N PHE A 101 24.36 16.22 -21.30
CA PHE A 101 24.85 17.30 -20.45
C PHE A 101 24.74 16.91 -18.97
N LEU A 102 25.88 16.69 -18.32
CA LEU A 102 26.00 16.38 -16.90
C LEU A 102 27.18 17.18 -16.32
N ASP A 103 26.87 18.15 -15.46
CA ASP A 103 27.90 18.91 -14.75
C ASP A 103 28.38 18.15 -13.51
N PHE A 104 29.64 18.39 -13.10
CA PHE A 104 30.21 17.76 -11.90
C PHE A 104 29.36 18.00 -10.64
N LYS A 105 28.86 19.22 -10.46
CA LYS A 105 28.03 19.57 -9.29
C LYS A 105 26.72 18.74 -9.23
N MET A 106 26.11 18.54 -10.40
CA MET A 106 24.91 17.72 -10.51
C MET A 106 25.22 16.24 -10.24
N ALA A 107 26.31 15.72 -10.82
CA ALA A 107 26.75 14.34 -10.59
C ALA A 107 27.08 14.09 -9.11
N ALA A 108 27.81 15.04 -8.47
CA ALA A 108 28.11 14.97 -7.05
C ALA A 108 26.86 15.03 -6.17
N ALA A 109 25.87 15.86 -6.52
CA ALA A 109 24.60 15.94 -5.79
C ALA A 109 23.80 14.63 -5.88
N ILE A 110 23.77 13.98 -7.04
CA ILE A 110 23.11 12.68 -7.24
C ILE A 110 23.77 11.59 -6.40
N ASP A 111 25.12 11.52 -6.40
CA ASP A 111 25.88 10.53 -5.63
C ASP A 111 25.68 10.72 -4.11
N LEU A 112 25.74 11.98 -3.63
CA LEU A 112 25.50 12.31 -2.22
C LEU A 112 24.04 12.09 -1.79
N ALA A 113 23.10 12.13 -2.72
CA ALA A 113 21.71 11.73 -2.49
C ALA A 113 21.53 10.20 -2.39
N GLY A 114 22.61 9.42 -2.51
CA GLY A 114 22.59 7.96 -2.40
C GLY A 114 22.15 7.23 -3.69
N ARG A 115 22.14 7.92 -4.83
CA ARG A 115 21.80 7.32 -6.13
C ARG A 115 23.06 7.03 -6.95
N ASP A 116 23.05 5.94 -7.71
CA ASP A 116 24.17 5.61 -8.59
C ASP A 116 24.11 6.45 -9.88
N VAL A 117 25.01 7.42 -9.96
CA VAL A 117 25.11 8.34 -11.11
C VAL A 117 25.46 7.60 -12.39
N PHE A 118 26.32 6.58 -12.30
CA PHE A 118 26.78 5.82 -13.46
C PHE A 118 25.64 4.97 -14.05
N GLU A 119 24.87 4.29 -13.18
CA GLU A 119 23.67 3.54 -13.59
C GLU A 119 22.62 4.48 -14.20
N ALA A 120 22.43 5.66 -13.63
CA ALA A 120 21.50 6.65 -14.16
C ALA A 120 21.87 7.12 -15.58
N VAL A 121 23.16 7.38 -15.84
CA VAL A 121 23.64 7.72 -17.18
C VAL A 121 23.43 6.55 -18.14
N GLN A 122 23.74 5.32 -17.71
CA GLN A 122 23.49 4.14 -18.54
C GLN A 122 22.00 3.96 -18.88
N MET A 123 21.11 4.12 -17.90
CA MET A 123 19.65 4.05 -18.13
C MET A 123 19.12 5.23 -18.97
N SER A 124 19.84 6.35 -19.03
CA SER A 124 19.48 7.45 -19.92
C SER A 124 19.79 7.13 -21.37
N VAL A 125 20.86 6.34 -21.64
CA VAL A 125 21.27 5.90 -22.99
C VAL A 125 20.52 4.63 -23.40
N ASN A 126 20.46 3.66 -22.49
CA ASN A 126 19.82 2.37 -22.70
C ASN A 126 18.60 2.25 -21.78
N PRO A 127 17.38 2.48 -22.30
CA PRO A 127 16.17 2.35 -21.51
C PRO A 127 16.04 0.98 -20.85
N LYS A 128 15.57 0.95 -19.60
CA LYS A 128 15.33 -0.25 -18.82
C LYS A 128 13.87 -0.65 -18.89
N VAL A 129 13.60 -1.94 -19.04
CA VAL A 129 12.24 -2.49 -18.94
C VAL A 129 11.99 -2.96 -17.52
N ILE A 130 10.95 -2.42 -16.89
CA ILE A 130 10.47 -2.81 -15.57
C ILE A 130 9.10 -3.51 -15.70
N ASN A 131 8.92 -4.62 -14.98
CA ASN A 131 7.67 -5.34 -14.97
C ASN A 131 6.80 -4.86 -13.79
N THR A 132 5.53 -4.60 -14.05
CA THR A 132 4.60 -4.33 -12.94
C THR A 132 4.28 -5.65 -12.21
N PRO A 133 4.01 -5.60 -10.91
CA PRO A 133 3.31 -6.70 -10.26
C PRO A 133 1.94 -6.92 -10.91
N PRO A 134 1.29 -8.08 -10.73
CA PRO A 134 -0.07 -8.30 -11.22
C PRO A 134 -1.04 -7.26 -10.66
N VAL A 135 -1.64 -6.48 -11.53
CA VAL A 135 -2.61 -5.43 -11.16
C VAL A 135 -4.01 -5.97 -11.36
N THR A 136 -4.77 -6.01 -10.29
CA THR A 136 -6.13 -6.52 -10.28
C THR A 136 -7.14 -5.38 -10.33
N ALA A 137 -8.06 -5.41 -11.27
CA ALA A 137 -9.14 -4.44 -11.39
C ALA A 137 -10.44 -5.12 -11.84
N VAL A 138 -11.58 -4.47 -11.60
CA VAL A 138 -12.91 -4.97 -11.97
C VAL A 138 -13.51 -4.02 -13.00
N ALA A 139 -13.92 -4.55 -14.15
CA ALA A 139 -14.63 -3.79 -15.17
C ALA A 139 -16.10 -3.54 -14.75
N LYS A 140 -16.81 -2.64 -15.43
CA LYS A 140 -18.20 -2.29 -15.08
C LYS A 140 -19.17 -3.47 -15.15
N ASP A 141 -18.86 -4.49 -15.94
CA ASP A 141 -19.64 -5.74 -16.01
C ASP A 141 -19.45 -6.67 -14.80
N GLY A 142 -18.66 -6.27 -13.81
CA GLY A 142 -18.40 -7.02 -12.59
C GLY A 142 -17.38 -8.12 -12.72
N ILE A 143 -16.69 -8.25 -13.86
CA ILE A 143 -15.64 -9.26 -14.08
C ILE A 143 -14.29 -8.68 -13.70
N GLN A 144 -13.56 -9.43 -12.89
CA GLN A 144 -12.20 -9.12 -12.47
C GLN A 144 -11.22 -9.45 -13.58
N LEU A 145 -10.30 -8.52 -13.84
CA LEU A 145 -9.16 -8.71 -14.73
C LEU A 145 -7.86 -8.56 -13.95
N ILE A 146 -6.88 -9.35 -14.29
CA ILE A 146 -5.53 -9.32 -13.72
C ILE A 146 -4.59 -8.98 -14.86
N ALA A 147 -4.08 -7.75 -14.89
CA ALA A 147 -3.19 -7.26 -15.92
C ALA A 147 -1.74 -7.20 -15.43
N LYS A 148 -0.80 -7.58 -16.30
CA LYS A 148 0.64 -7.39 -16.12
C LYS A 148 1.15 -6.50 -17.23
N ALA A 149 1.90 -5.47 -16.88
CA ALA A 149 2.48 -4.55 -17.85
C ALA A 149 4.01 -4.52 -17.75
N ARG A 150 4.64 -4.23 -18.89
CA ARG A 150 6.05 -3.89 -19.01
C ARG A 150 6.16 -2.40 -19.28
N VAL A 151 6.93 -1.72 -18.46
CA VAL A 151 7.13 -0.28 -18.57
C VAL A 151 8.56 -0.05 -19.00
N THR A 152 8.76 0.54 -20.16
CA THR A 152 10.07 0.97 -20.62
C THR A 152 10.33 2.38 -20.10
N VAL A 153 11.36 2.53 -19.29
CA VAL A 153 11.72 3.81 -18.65
C VAL A 153 13.12 4.23 -19.01
N ARG A 154 13.32 5.54 -19.06
CA ARG A 154 14.60 6.19 -19.23
C ARG A 154 14.86 7.10 -18.03
N ALA A 155 16.10 7.13 -17.52
CA ALA A 155 16.45 8.04 -16.44
C ALA A 155 16.45 9.50 -16.92
N ASN A 156 15.77 10.37 -16.20
CA ASN A 156 15.84 11.82 -16.42
C ASN A 156 16.84 12.43 -15.44
N ILE A 157 18.06 12.66 -15.94
CA ILE A 157 19.20 13.14 -15.14
C ILE A 157 18.87 14.44 -14.40
N LYS A 158 18.10 15.34 -15.02
CA LYS A 158 17.73 16.63 -14.41
C LYS A 158 16.82 16.49 -13.20
N GLN A 159 16.02 15.44 -13.16
CA GLN A 159 15.05 15.16 -12.10
C GLN A 159 15.52 14.06 -11.13
N LEU A 160 16.74 13.56 -11.29
CA LEU A 160 17.29 12.54 -10.38
C LEU A 160 17.40 13.03 -8.94
N VAL A 161 17.76 14.30 -8.73
CA VAL A 161 17.78 14.90 -7.40
C VAL A 161 16.36 15.33 -7.04
N GLY A 162 15.76 14.70 -6.02
CA GLY A 162 14.41 14.99 -5.53
C GLY A 162 13.27 14.30 -6.28
N GLY A 163 13.51 13.65 -7.41
CA GLY A 163 12.48 12.87 -8.12
C GLY A 163 12.17 11.55 -7.43
N ALA A 164 10.94 11.09 -7.56
CA ALA A 164 10.51 9.79 -7.02
C ALA A 164 11.17 8.60 -7.74
N GLY A 165 11.31 7.48 -7.04
CA GLY A 165 11.96 6.27 -7.53
C GLY A 165 11.10 5.40 -8.45
N GLU A 166 11.66 4.26 -8.85
CA GLU A 166 11.05 3.24 -9.73
C GLU A 166 9.71 2.73 -9.16
N GLU A 167 9.63 2.51 -7.84
CA GLU A 167 8.42 2.04 -7.18
C GLU A 167 7.23 3.00 -7.35
N THR A 168 7.49 4.32 -7.35
CA THR A 168 6.45 5.33 -7.57
C THR A 168 5.92 5.30 -9.00
N VAL A 169 6.79 5.07 -9.98
CA VAL A 169 6.40 4.91 -11.38
C VAL A 169 5.50 3.68 -11.52
N LEU A 170 5.92 2.54 -10.94
CA LEU A 170 5.12 1.30 -10.95
C LEU A 170 3.76 1.47 -10.28
N ALA A 171 3.71 2.15 -9.13
CA ALA A 171 2.46 2.41 -8.42
C ALA A 171 1.50 3.26 -9.25
N ARG A 172 2.00 4.35 -9.87
CA ARG A 172 1.18 5.23 -10.73
C ARG A 172 0.70 4.52 -11.99
N VAL A 173 1.56 3.73 -12.62
CA VAL A 173 1.16 2.90 -13.78
C VAL A 173 0.09 1.90 -13.36
N GLY A 174 0.25 1.23 -12.23
CA GLY A 174 -0.75 0.34 -11.67
C GLY A 174 -2.10 1.05 -11.43
N GLU A 175 -2.09 2.24 -10.82
CA GLU A 175 -3.27 3.07 -10.65
C GLU A 175 -3.92 3.43 -12.01
N GLY A 176 -3.10 3.80 -12.99
CA GLY A 176 -3.56 4.09 -14.34
C GLY A 176 -4.26 2.89 -15.00
N ILE A 177 -3.71 1.68 -14.83
CA ILE A 177 -4.29 0.43 -15.33
C ILE A 177 -5.63 0.16 -14.63
N VAL A 178 -5.68 0.24 -13.29
CA VAL A 178 -6.93 0.05 -12.51
C VAL A 178 -8.00 1.02 -12.96
N SER A 179 -7.66 2.31 -13.09
CA SER A 179 -8.57 3.35 -13.54
C SER A 179 -9.09 3.09 -14.96
N SER A 180 -8.23 2.61 -15.87
CA SER A 180 -8.58 2.32 -17.25
C SER A 180 -9.51 1.11 -17.35
N ILE A 181 -9.20 0.01 -16.67
CA ILE A 181 -10.04 -1.19 -16.62
C ILE A 181 -11.38 -0.89 -15.94
N GLY A 182 -11.38 -0.17 -14.82
CA GLY A 182 -12.59 0.20 -14.08
C GLY A 182 -13.54 1.11 -14.86
N SER A 183 -13.02 1.88 -15.83
CA SER A 183 -13.83 2.71 -16.72
C SER A 183 -14.39 1.96 -17.94
N ALA A 184 -13.83 0.78 -18.26
CA ALA A 184 -14.26 -0.02 -19.41
C ALA A 184 -15.66 -0.61 -19.18
N GLU A 185 -16.50 -0.58 -20.22
CA GLU A 185 -17.88 -1.09 -20.16
C GLU A 185 -17.93 -2.62 -19.95
N SER A 186 -16.94 -3.35 -20.50
CA SER A 186 -16.91 -4.80 -20.48
C SER A 186 -15.47 -5.30 -20.46
N HIS A 187 -15.24 -6.44 -19.78
CA HIS A 187 -13.98 -7.16 -19.85
C HIS A 187 -13.56 -7.50 -21.28
N LYS A 188 -14.54 -7.78 -22.18
CA LYS A 188 -14.28 -8.11 -23.59
C LYS A 188 -13.63 -6.96 -24.34
N SER A 189 -14.09 -5.73 -24.14
CA SER A 189 -13.53 -4.55 -24.80
C SER A 189 -12.06 -4.30 -24.40
N VAL A 190 -11.71 -4.67 -23.16
CA VAL A 190 -10.32 -4.60 -22.66
C VAL A 190 -9.45 -5.66 -23.31
N LEU A 191 -9.96 -6.88 -23.46
CA LEU A 191 -9.24 -8.00 -24.09
C LEU A 191 -9.07 -7.83 -25.59
N GLU A 192 -10.05 -7.22 -26.26
CA GLU A 192 -9.99 -6.94 -27.71
C GLU A 192 -8.97 -5.85 -28.04
N ASN A 193 -8.78 -4.88 -27.14
CA ASN A 193 -7.90 -3.74 -27.39
C ASN A 193 -7.10 -3.32 -26.16
N PRO A 194 -6.12 -4.13 -25.71
CA PRO A 194 -5.27 -3.82 -24.56
C PRO A 194 -4.42 -2.56 -24.76
N ASP A 195 -4.08 -2.21 -26.00
CA ASP A 195 -3.31 -1.01 -26.32
C ASP A 195 -4.04 0.28 -25.96
N SER A 196 -5.36 0.24 -25.84
CA SER A 196 -6.14 1.40 -25.38
C SER A 196 -5.78 1.78 -23.95
N ILE A 197 -5.50 0.80 -23.08
CA ILE A 197 -5.05 1.02 -21.71
C ILE A 197 -3.69 1.70 -21.71
N SER A 198 -2.74 1.17 -22.48
CA SER A 198 -1.39 1.73 -22.62
C SER A 198 -1.41 3.21 -23.03
N LYS A 199 -2.21 3.55 -24.02
CA LYS A 199 -2.37 4.93 -24.51
C LYS A 199 -3.00 5.86 -23.47
N VAL A 200 -4.05 5.40 -22.77
CA VAL A 200 -4.70 6.20 -21.73
C VAL A 200 -3.76 6.45 -20.55
N VAL A 201 -3.00 5.43 -20.14
CA VAL A 201 -2.06 5.52 -19.03
C VAL A 201 -0.89 6.43 -19.38
N LEU A 202 -0.33 6.31 -20.61
CA LEU A 202 0.77 7.15 -21.07
C LEU A 202 0.36 8.64 -21.16
N ASN A 203 -0.85 8.92 -21.68
CA ASN A 203 -1.36 10.27 -21.83
C ASN A 203 -1.64 10.99 -20.50
N LYS A 204 -1.70 10.27 -19.37
CA LYS A 204 -1.87 10.85 -18.04
C LYS A 204 -0.63 11.54 -17.48
N GLY A 205 0.54 11.42 -18.16
CA GLY A 205 1.79 12.06 -17.70
C GLY A 205 2.22 11.58 -16.31
N LEU A 206 2.22 10.28 -16.09
CA LEU A 206 2.48 9.66 -14.78
C LEU A 206 3.93 9.76 -14.31
N ASP A 207 4.83 10.20 -15.20
CA ASP A 207 6.25 10.44 -14.96
C ASP A 207 6.53 11.80 -14.29
N ALA A 208 5.54 12.68 -14.20
CA ALA A 208 5.70 14.00 -13.60
C ALA A 208 6.23 13.91 -12.15
N GLY A 209 7.38 14.57 -11.87
CA GLY A 209 8.01 14.55 -10.55
C GLY A 209 8.70 13.23 -10.18
N THR A 210 8.96 12.36 -11.17
CA THR A 210 9.78 11.16 -10.99
C THR A 210 11.17 11.35 -11.58
N ALA A 211 12.11 10.52 -11.15
CA ALA A 211 13.47 10.46 -11.71
C ALA A 211 13.52 9.76 -13.08
N PHE A 212 12.38 9.27 -13.57
CA PHE A 212 12.26 8.48 -14.78
C PHE A 212 11.26 9.11 -15.74
N GLU A 213 11.49 8.93 -17.02
CA GLU A 213 10.57 9.23 -18.11
C GLU A 213 10.05 7.92 -18.68
N ILE A 214 8.74 7.80 -18.84
CA ILE A 214 8.10 6.61 -19.40
C ILE A 214 8.10 6.71 -20.93
N LEU A 215 8.76 5.77 -21.60
CA LEU A 215 8.83 5.73 -23.07
C LEU A 215 7.67 4.91 -23.66
N SER A 216 7.40 3.74 -23.08
CA SER A 216 6.27 2.89 -23.47
C SER A 216 5.70 2.13 -22.27
N ILE A 217 4.44 1.76 -22.40
CA ILE A 217 3.75 0.87 -21.48
C ILE A 217 3.11 -0.21 -22.36
N ASP A 218 3.56 -1.44 -22.21
CA ASP A 218 3.11 -2.56 -23.00
C ASP A 218 2.38 -3.54 -22.09
N ILE A 219 1.12 -3.84 -22.37
CA ILE A 219 0.38 -4.85 -21.62
C ILE A 219 0.89 -6.21 -22.04
N ALA A 220 1.52 -6.93 -21.13
CA ALA A 220 2.17 -8.22 -21.38
C ALA A 220 1.18 -9.38 -21.33
N ASP A 221 0.21 -9.29 -20.41
CA ASP A 221 -0.74 -10.36 -20.16
C ASP A 221 -1.99 -9.81 -19.46
N ILE A 222 -3.17 -10.36 -19.82
CA ILE A 222 -4.43 -10.05 -19.14
C ILE A 222 -5.17 -11.36 -18.89
N ASP A 223 -5.23 -11.74 -17.63
CA ASP A 223 -5.98 -12.90 -17.17
C ASP A 223 -7.39 -12.50 -16.72
N ILE A 224 -8.36 -13.37 -16.97
CA ILE A 224 -9.72 -13.21 -16.46
C ILE A 224 -9.79 -13.83 -15.05
N GLY A 225 -10.16 -13.04 -14.08
CA GLY A 225 -10.35 -13.48 -12.70
C GLY A 225 -11.80 -13.93 -12.41
N LYS A 226 -12.25 -13.66 -11.19
CA LYS A 226 -13.59 -14.04 -10.73
C LYS A 226 -14.66 -13.06 -11.22
N ASN A 227 -15.89 -13.56 -11.38
CA ASN A 227 -17.05 -12.70 -11.58
C ASN A 227 -17.49 -12.15 -10.22
N ILE A 228 -16.97 -11.00 -9.84
CA ILE A 228 -17.26 -10.34 -8.55
C ILE A 228 -18.72 -9.87 -8.51
N GLY A 229 -19.27 -9.43 -9.64
CA GLY A 229 -20.67 -9.00 -9.75
C GLY A 229 -21.64 -10.13 -9.39
N ALA A 230 -21.40 -11.34 -9.91
CA ALA A 230 -22.23 -12.51 -9.59
C ALA A 230 -22.10 -12.92 -8.11
N VAL A 231 -20.90 -12.89 -7.54
CA VAL A 231 -20.66 -13.20 -6.13
C VAL A 231 -21.42 -12.21 -5.25
N LEU A 232 -21.32 -10.91 -5.51
CA LEU A 232 -22.06 -9.89 -4.74
C LEU A 232 -23.57 -10.06 -4.83
N GLN A 233 -24.12 -10.43 -6.01
CA GLN A 233 -25.55 -10.72 -6.17
C GLN A 233 -25.97 -11.94 -5.37
N MET A 234 -25.16 -12.99 -5.33
CA MET A 234 -25.42 -14.18 -4.50
C MET A 234 -25.42 -13.84 -3.02
N ASP A 235 -24.40 -13.11 -2.55
CA ASP A 235 -24.28 -12.68 -1.16
C ASP A 235 -25.46 -11.79 -0.75
N GLN A 236 -25.91 -10.89 -1.64
CA GLN A 236 -27.05 -10.03 -1.40
C GLN A 236 -28.36 -10.84 -1.34
N ALA A 237 -28.54 -11.79 -2.23
CA ALA A 237 -29.73 -12.67 -2.21
C ALA A 237 -29.77 -13.55 -0.95
N GLU A 238 -28.62 -14.03 -0.48
CA GLU A 238 -28.50 -14.77 0.77
C GLU A 238 -28.82 -13.89 1.99
N ALA A 239 -28.30 -12.65 2.01
CA ALA A 239 -28.63 -11.69 3.05
C ALA A 239 -30.12 -11.36 3.09
N ASP A 240 -30.75 -11.11 1.93
CA ASP A 240 -32.18 -10.85 1.82
C ASP A 240 -33.02 -12.03 2.29
N LYS A 241 -32.61 -13.27 1.95
CA LYS A 241 -33.25 -14.49 2.45
C LYS A 241 -33.16 -14.59 3.98
N ASN A 242 -32.00 -14.34 4.55
CA ASN A 242 -31.79 -14.37 6.00
C ASN A 242 -32.62 -13.31 6.72
N ILE A 243 -32.70 -12.10 6.17
CA ILE A 243 -33.59 -11.03 6.68
C ILE A 243 -35.07 -11.45 6.61
N ALA A 244 -35.49 -12.04 5.48
CA ALA A 244 -36.88 -12.52 5.34
C ALA A 244 -37.20 -13.63 6.31
N GLN A 245 -36.29 -14.57 6.55
CA GLN A 245 -36.44 -15.63 7.54
C GLN A 245 -36.55 -15.07 8.96
N ALA A 246 -35.66 -14.17 9.36
CA ALA A 246 -35.69 -13.52 10.66
C ALA A 246 -37.00 -12.77 10.91
N ARG A 247 -37.51 -12.04 9.91
CA ARG A 247 -38.82 -11.38 9.99
C ARG A 247 -40.00 -12.35 10.06
N ALA A 248 -39.90 -13.53 9.45
CA ALA A 248 -40.90 -14.57 9.53
C ALA A 248 -40.92 -15.22 10.91
N GLU A 249 -39.77 -15.48 11.50
CA GLU A 249 -39.60 -15.99 12.86
C GLU A 249 -40.11 -14.99 13.92
N GLU A 250 -39.79 -13.72 13.76
CA GLU A 250 -40.28 -12.64 14.61
C GLU A 250 -41.82 -12.61 14.58
N ARG A 251 -42.45 -12.66 13.40
CA ARG A 251 -43.90 -12.71 13.27
C ARG A 251 -44.52 -13.95 13.90
N ARG A 252 -43.85 -15.12 13.75
CA ARG A 252 -44.31 -16.36 14.43
C ARG A 252 -44.22 -16.23 15.94
N ALA A 253 -43.09 -15.69 16.45
CA ALA A 253 -42.94 -15.48 17.89
C ALA A 253 -43.97 -14.51 18.46
N MET A 254 -44.26 -13.40 17.75
CA MET A 254 -45.32 -12.46 18.12
C MET A 254 -46.71 -13.13 18.11
N ALA A 255 -47.03 -13.95 17.11
CA ALA A 255 -48.31 -14.65 17.05
C ALA A 255 -48.46 -15.64 18.21
N VAL A 256 -47.42 -16.41 18.56
CA VAL A 256 -47.40 -17.29 19.71
C VAL A 256 -47.55 -16.54 21.02
N ALA A 257 -46.86 -15.40 21.17
CA ALA A 257 -46.96 -14.54 22.34
C ALA A 257 -48.39 -14.00 22.52
N LEU A 258 -49.02 -13.55 21.43
CA LEU A 258 -50.39 -13.05 21.43
C LEU A 258 -51.41 -14.18 21.78
N GLU A 259 -51.21 -15.40 21.24
CA GLU A 259 -52.03 -16.57 21.59
C GLU A 259 -51.93 -16.91 23.09
N GLN A 260 -50.73 -16.88 23.64
CA GLN A 260 -50.47 -17.10 25.06
C GLN A 260 -51.14 -16.02 25.93
N GLU A 261 -51.05 -14.76 25.51
CA GLU A 261 -51.70 -13.63 26.19
C GLU A 261 -53.22 -13.77 26.17
N MET A 262 -53.80 -14.15 25.04
CA MET A 262 -55.23 -14.39 24.93
C MET A 262 -55.70 -15.59 25.78
N LYS A 263 -54.90 -16.67 25.84
CA LYS A 263 -55.16 -17.81 26.73
C LYS A 263 -55.14 -17.40 28.22
N ALA A 264 -54.13 -16.58 28.60
CA ALA A 264 -54.02 -16.07 29.96
C ALA A 264 -55.22 -15.18 30.33
N LYS A 265 -55.63 -14.24 29.44
CA LYS A 265 -56.85 -13.43 29.63
C LYS A 265 -58.11 -14.26 29.74
N ALA A 266 -58.26 -15.32 28.93
CA ALA A 266 -59.39 -16.24 29.04
C ALA A 266 -59.40 -16.99 30.37
N GLN A 267 -58.22 -17.41 30.86
CA GLN A 267 -58.13 -18.08 32.19
C GLN A 267 -58.42 -17.07 33.33
N GLU A 268 -57.97 -15.85 33.25
CA GLU A 268 -58.27 -14.81 34.22
C GLU A 268 -59.77 -14.51 34.26
N ALA A 269 -60.41 -14.37 33.10
CA ALA A 269 -61.84 -14.18 33.02
C ALA A 269 -62.60 -15.37 33.63
N ARG A 270 -62.19 -16.62 33.39
CA ARG A 270 -62.74 -17.80 34.02
C ARG A 270 -62.54 -17.80 35.54
N ALA A 271 -61.34 -17.42 36.01
CA ALA A 271 -61.09 -17.32 37.46
C ALA A 271 -62.02 -16.31 38.13
N ARG A 272 -62.23 -15.14 37.51
CA ARG A 272 -63.17 -14.11 38.01
C ARG A 272 -64.62 -14.62 38.06
N VAL A 273 -65.06 -15.42 37.08
CA VAL A 273 -66.38 -16.05 37.10
C VAL A 273 -66.49 -17.03 38.27
N ILE A 274 -65.44 -17.89 38.43
CA ILE A 274 -65.43 -18.86 39.55
C ILE A 274 -65.45 -18.17 40.92
N GLU A 275 -64.64 -17.05 41.03
CA GLU A 275 -64.69 -16.26 42.28
C GLU A 275 -66.03 -15.64 42.54
N ALA A 276 -66.70 -15.07 41.53
CA ALA A 276 -68.06 -14.54 41.66
C ALA A 276 -69.09 -15.64 41.96
N GLU A 277 -68.93 -16.82 41.34
CA GLU A 277 -69.78 -17.97 41.66
C GLU A 277 -69.58 -18.49 43.10
N ALA A 278 -68.34 -18.39 43.63
CA ALA A 278 -68.02 -18.79 44.99
C ALA A 278 -68.56 -17.80 46.05
N GLU A 279 -68.71 -16.52 45.68
CA GLU A 279 -69.38 -15.54 46.59
C GLU A 279 -70.88 -15.82 46.81
N VAL A 280 -71.57 -16.42 45.85
CA VAL A 280 -72.99 -16.68 45.92
C VAL A 280 -73.34 -17.62 47.09
N PRO A 281 -72.72 -18.79 47.29
CA PRO A 281 -72.91 -19.66 48.42
C PRO A 281 -72.62 -18.99 49.77
N LEU A 282 -71.55 -18.13 49.81
CA LEU A 282 -71.21 -17.39 51.02
C LEU A 282 -72.28 -16.38 51.38
N ALA A 283 -72.74 -15.60 50.41
CA ALA A 283 -73.85 -14.63 50.60
C ALA A 283 -75.12 -15.32 51.02
N MET A 284 -75.39 -16.51 50.47
CA MET A 284 -76.58 -17.36 50.88
C MET A 284 -76.40 -17.83 52.33
N ALA A 285 -75.22 -18.30 52.74
CA ALA A 285 -74.96 -18.73 54.09
C ALA A 285 -75.14 -17.58 55.11
N GLU A 286 -74.74 -16.38 54.72
CA GLU A 286 -74.89 -15.16 55.54
C GLU A 286 -76.38 -14.72 55.62
N ALA A 287 -77.10 -14.80 54.52
CA ALA A 287 -78.53 -14.54 54.50
C ALA A 287 -79.36 -15.55 55.37
N PHE A 288 -78.90 -16.82 55.41
CA PHE A 288 -79.47 -17.82 56.36
C PHE A 288 -79.14 -17.43 57.82
N ARG A 289 -77.96 -17.00 58.13
CA ARG A 289 -77.58 -16.62 59.51
C ARG A 289 -78.28 -15.37 59.99
N SER A 290 -78.54 -14.44 59.11
CA SER A 290 -79.24 -13.17 59.40
C SER A 290 -80.78 -13.36 59.48
N GLY A 291 -81.28 -14.52 59.14
CA GLY A 291 -82.76 -14.83 59.19
C GLY A 291 -83.50 -14.23 57.99
N ASN A 292 -82.85 -13.70 56.99
CA ASN A 292 -83.43 -13.11 55.81
C ASN A 292 -83.82 -14.12 54.71
N LEU A 293 -83.39 -15.37 54.83
CA LEU A 293 -83.73 -16.46 53.91
C LEU A 293 -84.30 -17.64 54.65
N GLY A 294 -85.52 -18.02 54.32
CA GLY A 294 -86.22 -19.21 54.92
C GLY A 294 -85.83 -20.52 54.19
N ILE A 295 -85.96 -21.66 54.92
CA ILE A 295 -85.64 -22.99 54.36
C ILE A 295 -86.48 -23.26 53.09
N MET A 296 -87.71 -22.84 53.05
CA MET A 296 -88.58 -22.98 51.89
C MET A 296 -88.17 -22.13 50.70
N ASP A 297 -87.57 -20.97 50.91
CA ASP A 297 -87.07 -20.07 49.83
C ASP A 297 -85.81 -20.64 49.22
N TYR A 298 -84.98 -21.32 49.99
CA TYR A 298 -83.80 -22.07 49.47
C TYR A 298 -84.21 -23.19 48.52
N TYR A 299 -85.21 -24.00 48.90
CA TYR A 299 -85.76 -25.07 48.02
C TYR A 299 -86.37 -24.51 46.74
N LYS A 300 -87.10 -23.40 46.80
CA LYS A 300 -87.65 -22.73 45.62
C LYS A 300 -86.49 -22.26 44.66
N MET A 301 -85.45 -21.66 45.19
CA MET A 301 -84.29 -21.18 44.42
C MET A 301 -83.54 -22.37 43.79
N LYS A 302 -83.33 -23.46 44.51
CA LYS A 302 -82.73 -24.70 44.01
C LYS A 302 -83.55 -25.33 42.87
N ASN A 303 -84.88 -25.32 42.95
CA ASN A 303 -85.72 -25.75 41.86
C ASN A 303 -85.65 -24.87 40.63
N ILE A 304 -85.53 -23.53 40.81
CA ILE A 304 -85.37 -22.59 39.70
C ILE A 304 -84.02 -22.81 39.05
N GLN A 305 -82.90 -23.03 39.81
CA GLN A 305 -81.60 -23.36 39.25
C GLN A 305 -81.62 -24.66 38.44
N ALA A 306 -82.25 -25.74 38.98
CA ALA A 306 -82.32 -27.02 38.26
C ALA A 306 -83.16 -26.88 36.97
N ASP A 307 -84.21 -26.08 36.96
CA ASP A 307 -85.02 -25.81 35.75
C ASP A 307 -84.22 -24.99 34.72
N THR A 308 -83.40 -24.04 35.18
CA THR A 308 -82.53 -23.23 34.31
C THR A 308 -81.42 -24.09 33.71
N GLU A 309 -80.71 -24.94 34.48
CA GLU A 309 -79.73 -25.89 34.01
C GLU A 309 -80.29 -26.88 33.01
N MET A 310 -81.53 -27.39 33.24
CA MET A 310 -82.20 -28.27 32.31
C MET A 310 -82.52 -27.58 30.98
N ARG A 311 -82.95 -26.33 31.00
CA ARG A 311 -83.16 -25.48 29.79
C ARG A 311 -81.91 -25.17 29.04
N GLU A 312 -80.74 -24.83 29.73
CA GLU A 312 -79.45 -24.61 29.10
C GLU A 312 -78.90 -25.89 28.46
N ASN A 313 -79.06 -27.05 29.08
CA ASN A 313 -78.64 -28.31 28.50
C ASN A 313 -79.47 -28.71 27.27
N ILE A 314 -80.74 -28.34 27.21
CA ILE A 314 -81.60 -28.53 26.04
C ILE A 314 -81.22 -27.58 24.92
N ALA A 315 -80.82 -26.35 25.25
CA ALA A 315 -80.36 -25.33 24.27
C ALA A 315 -78.93 -25.61 23.68
N LYS A 316 -78.13 -26.46 24.32
CA LYS A 316 -76.80 -26.90 23.87
C LYS A 316 -76.85 -28.18 23.03
N GLN A 317 -77.98 -28.87 22.88
CA GLN A 317 -78.19 -29.95 21.90
C GLN A 317 -78.73 -29.40 20.59
#